data_523417855f569072df6c8f877e8d192e
#
_entry.id   523417855f569072df6c8f877e8d192e
#
_cell.length_a   1.000
_cell.length_b   1.000
_cell.length_c   1.000
_cell.angle_alpha   90.00
_cell.angle_beta   90.00
_cell.angle_gamma   90.00
#
_symmetry.space_group_name_H-M   'P 1'
#
loop_
_entity.id
_entity.type
_entity.pdbx_description
1 polymer ?
#
loop_
_entity_poly.entity_id
_entity_poly.type
_entity_poly.pdbx_seq_one_letter_code
_entity_poly.pdbx_strand_id
1 'polypeptide(L)'
;MELTSEQQSVLDGRDGPELADCMKTLVRMGDAFSAPRLVPIVSAHLTGSFKIASFKGYYELLQRIVNAGLKVSVPTTLNPHPGYEYAPQNRVIFRGQKMHEQLLEALGVTPNYSCVCYQYHNIPQFGDILAWAESSAVIYANSVIGARTNRHALLADICQAILGLTPEFGFLLDENRGAQVRVHLDVQTMDAPALGFLLGQKCMDRTPLLDHYPFSQAELKNLGGAMAASGGVTMFHVLGLTPEAPDEETALRGQAPQETLTITQRNLDALRADHGVQKNTAMVAIGCPQMTLE
;
A
#
# COMPACT_ATOMS: atom_id res chain seq x y z
N MET A 1 -11.25 20.47 -8.37
CA MET A 1 -12.01 19.23 -8.10
C MET A 1 -13.48 19.58 -7.84
N GLU A 2 -14.42 18.80 -8.36
CA GLU A 2 -15.85 19.00 -8.10
C GLU A 2 -16.27 18.34 -6.79
N LEU A 3 -17.07 19.04 -5.98
CA LEU A 3 -17.62 18.54 -4.73
C LEU A 3 -19.14 18.50 -4.82
N THR A 4 -19.74 17.49 -4.18
CA THR A 4 -21.20 17.48 -3.98
C THR A 4 -21.58 18.58 -2.97
N SER A 5 -22.87 18.98 -2.96
CA SER A 5 -23.35 19.97 -1.98
C SER A 5 -23.10 19.54 -0.53
N GLU A 6 -23.15 18.23 -0.26
CA GLU A 6 -22.86 17.69 1.06
C GLU A 6 -21.37 17.80 1.41
N GLN A 7 -20.49 17.40 0.51
CA GLN A 7 -19.03 17.52 0.68
C GLN A 7 -18.62 18.99 0.85
N GLN A 8 -19.24 19.92 0.09
CA GLN A 8 -19.01 21.35 0.25
C GLN A 8 -19.46 21.85 1.64
N SER A 9 -20.62 21.39 2.12
CA SER A 9 -21.10 21.76 3.47
C SER A 9 -20.16 21.28 4.58
N VAL A 10 -19.56 20.09 4.44
CA VAL A 10 -18.55 19.59 5.37
C VAL A 10 -17.29 20.46 5.30
N LEU A 11 -16.84 20.79 4.10
CA LEU A 11 -15.68 21.69 3.86
C LEU A 11 -15.88 23.07 4.49
N ASP A 12 -17.10 23.59 4.42
CA ASP A 12 -17.49 24.90 4.99
C ASP A 12 -17.67 24.85 6.54
N GLY A 13 -17.55 23.67 7.16
CA GLY A 13 -17.51 23.52 8.60
C GLY A 13 -18.85 23.16 9.26
N ARG A 14 -19.88 22.72 8.52
CA ARG A 14 -21.18 22.30 9.06
C ARG A 14 -21.04 21.30 10.21
N ASP A 15 -20.13 20.33 10.05
CA ASP A 15 -19.95 19.21 10.98
C ASP A 15 -18.71 19.38 11.89
N GLY A 16 -18.27 20.62 12.07
CA GLY A 16 -17.17 21.02 12.93
C GLY A 16 -15.82 21.20 12.19
N PRO A 17 -14.91 21.95 12.83
CA PRO A 17 -13.66 22.36 12.19
C PRO A 17 -12.70 21.18 11.90
N GLU A 18 -12.71 20.13 12.73
CA GLU A 18 -11.84 18.97 12.56
C GLU A 18 -12.22 18.14 11.34
N LEU A 19 -13.53 17.97 11.09
CA LEU A 19 -14.00 17.28 9.89
C LEU A 19 -13.77 18.13 8.65
N ALA A 20 -13.93 19.44 8.74
CA ALA A 20 -13.59 20.38 7.68
C ALA A 20 -12.08 20.34 7.33
N ASP A 21 -11.20 20.21 8.32
CA ASP A 21 -9.74 20.08 8.10
C ASP A 21 -9.40 18.75 7.39
N CYS A 22 -10.09 17.66 7.73
CA CYS A 22 -9.99 16.40 6.98
C CYS A 22 -10.44 16.58 5.52
N MET A 23 -11.59 17.22 5.29
CA MET A 23 -12.09 17.48 3.93
C MET A 23 -11.15 18.37 3.13
N LYS A 24 -10.59 19.43 3.72
CA LYS A 24 -9.57 20.29 3.08
C LYS A 24 -8.33 19.49 2.69
N THR A 25 -7.93 18.50 3.51
CA THR A 25 -6.80 17.64 3.19
C THR A 25 -7.07 16.83 1.92
N LEU A 26 -8.25 16.23 1.79
CA LEU A 26 -8.62 15.48 0.58
C LEU A 26 -8.77 16.38 -0.65
N VAL A 27 -9.38 17.56 -0.49
CA VAL A 27 -9.51 18.55 -1.58
C VAL A 27 -8.13 18.96 -2.10
N ARG A 28 -7.21 19.35 -1.21
CA ARG A 28 -5.84 19.73 -1.59
C ARG A 28 -5.08 18.60 -2.25
N MET A 29 -5.24 17.36 -1.75
CA MET A 29 -4.65 16.19 -2.38
C MET A 29 -5.25 15.96 -3.77
N GLY A 30 -6.56 16.01 -3.90
CA GLY A 30 -7.24 15.86 -5.18
C GLY A 30 -6.82 16.93 -6.21
N ASP A 31 -6.73 18.19 -5.80
CA ASP A 31 -6.27 19.27 -6.66
C ASP A 31 -4.81 19.06 -7.11
N ALA A 32 -3.93 18.61 -6.20
CA ALA A 32 -2.53 18.33 -6.51
C ALA A 32 -2.34 17.20 -7.55
N PHE A 33 -3.25 16.24 -7.58
CA PHE A 33 -3.24 15.12 -8.53
C PHE A 33 -4.28 15.25 -9.64
N SER A 34 -4.91 16.43 -9.79
CA SER A 34 -5.93 16.71 -10.81
C SER A 34 -7.12 15.74 -10.76
N ALA A 35 -7.48 15.28 -9.57
CA ALA A 35 -8.64 14.42 -9.37
C ALA A 35 -9.93 15.19 -9.70
N PRO A 36 -10.86 14.61 -10.52
CA PRO A 36 -12.09 15.28 -10.86
C PRO A 36 -13.06 15.40 -9.67
N ARG A 37 -13.05 14.42 -8.77
CA ARG A 37 -14.02 14.31 -7.66
C ARG A 37 -13.50 13.44 -6.52
N LEU A 38 -14.26 13.37 -5.42
CA LEU A 38 -14.09 12.38 -4.36
C LEU A 38 -15.02 11.18 -4.62
N VAL A 39 -14.52 9.97 -4.36
CA VAL A 39 -15.27 8.71 -4.49
C VAL A 39 -15.28 7.94 -3.17
N PRO A 40 -16.33 7.13 -2.90
CA PRO A 40 -16.39 6.30 -1.69
C PRO A 40 -15.30 5.25 -1.66
N ILE A 41 -14.80 4.93 -0.45
CA ILE A 41 -13.92 3.80 -0.18
C ILE A 41 -14.65 2.74 0.65
N VAL A 42 -14.25 1.47 0.49
CA VAL A 42 -14.84 0.38 1.29
C VAL A 42 -14.03 0.10 2.54
N SER A 43 -12.74 0.44 2.57
CA SER A 43 -11.87 0.25 3.73
C SER A 43 -10.59 1.10 3.67
N ALA A 44 -9.92 1.21 4.82
CA ALA A 44 -8.61 1.84 4.94
C ALA A 44 -7.60 0.93 5.65
N HIS A 45 -6.30 1.10 5.31
CA HIS A 45 -5.21 0.42 6.00
C HIS A 45 -4.08 1.40 6.27
N LEU A 46 -3.96 1.80 7.52
CA LEU A 46 -3.03 2.81 7.97
C LEU A 46 -1.62 2.22 8.14
N THR A 47 -0.61 2.96 7.69
CA THR A 47 0.79 2.62 7.94
C THR A 47 1.47 3.74 8.70
N GLY A 48 1.81 3.47 9.95
CA GLY A 48 2.48 4.45 10.80
C GLY A 48 2.86 3.93 12.16
N SER A 49 3.97 4.47 12.66
CA SER A 49 4.43 4.24 14.02
C SER A 49 4.86 5.57 14.64
N PHE A 50 5.01 5.59 15.95
CA PHE A 50 5.46 6.79 16.66
C PHE A 50 6.73 7.40 16.08
N LYS A 51 7.71 6.58 15.72
CA LYS A 51 8.97 7.08 15.15
C LYS A 51 8.82 7.66 13.75
N ILE A 52 7.90 7.14 12.95
CA ILE A 52 7.62 7.61 11.59
C ILE A 52 6.77 8.87 11.63
N ALA A 53 5.82 8.94 12.56
CA ALA A 53 4.87 10.04 12.72
C ALA A 53 5.23 10.98 13.91
N SER A 54 6.50 11.09 14.30
CA SER A 54 6.94 11.81 15.51
C SER A 54 6.90 13.34 15.38
N PHE A 55 6.00 13.89 14.58
CA PHE A 55 5.82 15.33 14.48
C PHE A 55 4.79 15.81 15.51
N LYS A 56 5.18 16.79 16.32
CA LYS A 56 4.30 17.38 17.34
C LYS A 56 2.92 17.75 16.74
N GLY A 57 2.89 18.41 15.59
CA GLY A 57 1.67 18.80 14.91
C GLY A 57 0.75 17.64 14.50
N TYR A 58 1.32 16.47 14.16
CA TYR A 58 0.54 15.28 13.89
C TYR A 58 -0.26 14.82 15.13
N TYR A 59 0.40 14.74 16.30
CA TYR A 59 -0.26 14.32 17.53
C TYR A 59 -1.27 15.34 18.04
N GLU A 60 -0.98 16.62 17.90
CA GLU A 60 -1.93 17.70 18.24
C GLU A 60 -3.18 17.62 17.39
N LEU A 61 -3.04 17.38 16.07
CA LEU A 61 -4.16 17.18 15.17
C LEU A 61 -4.95 15.91 15.52
N LEU A 62 -4.25 14.77 15.69
CA LEU A 62 -4.90 13.50 16.02
C LEU A 62 -5.66 13.60 17.35
N GLN A 63 -5.08 14.26 18.36
CA GLN A 63 -5.74 14.50 19.64
C GLN A 63 -6.98 15.40 19.50
N ARG A 64 -6.93 16.44 18.65
CA ARG A 64 -8.09 17.29 18.35
C ARG A 64 -9.22 16.49 17.71
N ILE A 65 -8.89 15.66 16.71
CA ILE A 65 -9.84 14.79 16.02
C ILE A 65 -10.51 13.82 17.00
N VAL A 66 -9.72 13.19 17.89
CA VAL A 66 -10.24 12.30 18.95
C VAL A 66 -11.12 13.06 19.94
N ASN A 67 -10.70 14.25 20.38
CA ASN A 67 -11.47 15.08 21.33
C ASN A 67 -12.79 15.60 20.72
N ALA A 68 -12.84 15.78 19.40
CA ALA A 68 -14.07 16.12 18.68
C ALA A 68 -15.04 14.93 18.55
N GLY A 69 -14.65 13.73 19.04
CA GLY A 69 -15.47 12.52 18.99
C GLY A 69 -15.59 11.89 17.62
N LEU A 70 -14.76 12.29 16.66
CA LEU A 70 -14.76 11.71 15.32
C LEU A 70 -14.33 10.24 15.36
N LYS A 71 -14.84 9.46 14.42
CA LYS A 71 -14.54 8.04 14.24
C LYS A 71 -14.28 7.75 12.75
N VAL A 72 -13.57 6.68 12.49
CA VAL A 72 -13.49 6.14 11.12
C VAL A 72 -14.87 5.64 10.70
N SER A 73 -15.26 5.92 9.47
CA SER A 73 -16.57 5.57 8.90
C SER A 73 -16.54 4.23 8.15
N VAL A 74 -15.35 3.69 7.88
CA VAL A 74 -15.13 2.44 7.18
C VAL A 74 -14.22 1.51 8.00
N PRO A 75 -14.26 0.18 7.77
CA PRO A 75 -13.29 -0.74 8.37
C PRO A 75 -11.86 -0.27 8.14
N THR A 76 -11.14 -0.05 9.22
CA THR A 76 -9.79 0.52 9.18
C THR A 76 -8.84 -0.29 10.05
N THR A 77 -7.71 -0.70 9.47
CA THR A 77 -6.67 -1.50 10.13
C THR A 77 -5.35 -0.73 10.22
N LEU A 78 -4.45 -1.14 11.11
CA LEU A 78 -3.19 -0.47 11.40
C LEU A 78 -1.99 -1.42 11.32
N ASN A 79 -0.88 -0.96 10.74
CA ASN A 79 0.45 -1.58 10.72
C ASN A 79 1.52 -0.47 10.83
N PRO A 80 2.70 -0.71 11.40
CA PRO A 80 3.16 -1.85 12.18
C PRO A 80 2.99 -1.67 13.70
N HIS A 81 3.26 -2.75 14.46
CA HIS A 81 3.61 -2.70 15.88
C HIS A 81 5.11 -2.98 16.02
N PRO A 82 5.95 -1.97 16.25
CA PRO A 82 7.40 -2.12 16.10
C PRO A 82 8.11 -2.91 17.22
N GLY A 83 7.40 -3.45 18.21
CA GLY A 83 7.98 -4.28 19.27
C GLY A 83 8.95 -3.53 20.20
N TYR A 84 8.75 -2.24 20.42
CA TYR A 84 9.62 -1.42 21.28
C TYR A 84 9.64 -1.86 22.75
N GLU A 85 8.66 -2.63 23.20
CA GLU A 85 8.56 -3.25 24.51
C GLU A 85 9.70 -4.23 24.78
N TYR A 86 10.29 -4.81 23.76
CA TYR A 86 11.44 -5.73 23.86
C TYR A 86 12.79 -5.01 23.96
N ALA A 87 12.78 -3.67 23.92
CA ALA A 87 13.97 -2.84 23.97
C ALA A 87 13.87 -1.83 25.14
N PRO A 88 14.22 -2.21 26.38
CA PRO A 88 14.06 -1.37 27.59
C PRO A 88 14.70 0.01 27.52
N GLN A 89 15.78 0.17 26.73
CA GLN A 89 16.45 1.43 26.48
C GLN A 89 15.58 2.41 25.65
N ASN A 90 14.54 1.92 24.99
CA ASN A 90 13.66 2.71 24.12
C ASN A 90 12.36 3.14 24.83
N ARG A 91 12.35 3.30 26.15
CA ARG A 91 11.14 3.63 26.94
C ARG A 91 10.37 4.85 26.46
N VAL A 92 11.07 5.88 25.97
CA VAL A 92 10.42 7.09 25.44
C VAL A 92 9.67 6.77 24.15
N ILE A 93 10.31 6.02 23.25
CA ILE A 93 9.73 5.58 21.98
C ILE A 93 8.53 4.65 22.24
N PHE A 94 8.66 3.72 23.17
CA PHE A 94 7.59 2.81 23.58
C PHE A 94 6.35 3.56 24.11
N ARG A 95 6.56 4.56 24.99
CA ARG A 95 5.43 5.38 25.49
C ARG A 95 4.74 6.15 24.36
N GLY A 96 5.52 6.72 23.45
CA GLY A 96 4.99 7.42 22.29
C GLY A 96 4.22 6.49 21.36
N GLN A 97 4.74 5.27 21.13
CA GLN A 97 4.02 4.26 20.33
C GLN A 97 2.69 3.88 20.97
N LYS A 98 2.69 3.60 22.26
CA LYS A 98 1.45 3.28 22.98
C LYS A 98 0.42 4.41 22.93
N MET A 99 0.85 5.66 23.10
CA MET A 99 -0.02 6.83 22.95
C MET A 99 -0.59 6.92 21.52
N HIS A 100 0.25 6.70 20.51
CA HIS A 100 -0.16 6.70 19.10
C HIS A 100 -1.26 5.65 18.85
N GLU A 101 -1.04 4.41 19.28
CA GLU A 101 -2.00 3.32 19.15
C GLU A 101 -3.31 3.62 19.87
N GLN A 102 -3.25 4.12 21.10
CA GLN A 102 -4.44 4.51 21.87
C GLN A 102 -5.27 5.59 21.17
N LEU A 103 -4.63 6.57 20.54
CA LEU A 103 -5.35 7.60 19.78
C LEU A 103 -6.03 7.02 18.53
N LEU A 104 -5.37 6.11 17.81
CA LEU A 104 -5.97 5.45 16.65
C LEU A 104 -7.10 4.49 17.05
N GLU A 105 -6.92 3.71 18.12
CA GLU A 105 -7.98 2.87 18.68
C GLU A 105 -9.18 3.72 19.12
N ALA A 106 -8.94 4.90 19.73
CA ALA A 106 -9.98 5.85 20.08
C ALA A 106 -10.76 6.36 18.87
N LEU A 107 -10.18 6.36 17.66
CA LEU A 107 -10.89 6.65 16.40
C LEU A 107 -11.67 5.44 15.87
N GLY A 108 -11.51 4.25 16.44
CA GLY A 108 -12.15 3.02 15.97
C GLY A 108 -11.28 2.21 14.99
N VAL A 109 -9.99 2.51 14.90
CA VAL A 109 -9.04 1.72 14.10
C VAL A 109 -8.78 0.37 14.77
N THR A 110 -8.80 -0.71 13.99
CA THR A 110 -8.50 -2.06 14.48
C THR A 110 -6.99 -2.33 14.43
N PRO A 111 -6.33 -2.57 15.58
CA PRO A 111 -4.90 -2.79 15.66
C PRO A 111 -4.55 -4.25 15.30
N ASN A 112 -4.56 -4.60 14.01
CA ASN A 112 -4.20 -5.94 13.55
C ASN A 112 -2.70 -6.12 13.33
N TYR A 113 -1.95 -5.04 13.22
CA TYR A 113 -0.49 -4.96 13.10
C TYR A 113 0.12 -5.84 11.99
N SER A 114 -0.62 -6.05 10.90
CA SER A 114 -0.20 -6.92 9.81
C SER A 114 -0.13 -6.17 8.49
N CYS A 115 0.99 -6.31 7.78
CA CYS A 115 1.13 -5.83 6.39
C CYS A 115 0.40 -6.74 5.38
N VAL A 116 -0.19 -7.85 5.82
CA VAL A 116 -1.04 -8.76 5.03
C VAL A 116 -2.48 -8.72 5.52
N CYS A 117 -3.00 -7.51 5.78
CA CYS A 117 -4.34 -7.27 6.32
C CYS A 117 -5.46 -7.92 5.49
N TYR A 118 -5.23 -8.08 4.20
CA TYR A 118 -6.13 -8.72 3.24
C TYR A 118 -6.35 -10.24 3.46
N GLN A 119 -5.61 -10.88 4.35
CA GLN A 119 -5.81 -12.30 4.65
C GLN A 119 -6.83 -12.55 5.77
N TYR A 120 -7.03 -11.60 6.69
CA TYR A 120 -7.80 -11.87 7.91
C TYR A 120 -8.82 -10.79 8.30
N HIS A 121 -8.53 -9.52 8.11
CA HIS A 121 -9.34 -8.45 8.71
C HIS A 121 -9.90 -7.44 7.72
N ASN A 122 -9.26 -7.27 6.58
CA ASN A 122 -9.59 -6.22 5.64
C ASN A 122 -9.48 -6.81 4.22
N ILE A 123 -10.48 -7.62 3.87
CA ILE A 123 -10.49 -8.46 2.67
C ILE A 123 -11.30 -7.77 1.58
N PRO A 124 -10.66 -7.01 0.66
CA PRO A 124 -11.36 -6.35 -0.42
C PRO A 124 -11.72 -7.34 -1.54
N GLN A 125 -12.63 -6.90 -2.40
CA GLN A 125 -13.03 -7.61 -3.61
C GLN A 125 -12.48 -6.91 -4.86
N PHE A 126 -12.57 -7.59 -5.99
CA PHE A 126 -12.25 -7.01 -7.29
C PHE A 126 -13.07 -5.74 -7.52
N GLY A 127 -12.39 -4.66 -7.92
CA GLY A 127 -13.01 -3.37 -8.19
C GLY A 127 -13.25 -2.47 -6.97
N ASP A 128 -13.09 -2.98 -5.74
CA ASP A 128 -13.22 -2.17 -4.53
C ASP A 128 -12.22 -1.02 -4.50
N ILE A 129 -12.67 0.18 -4.11
CA ILE A 129 -11.81 1.34 -3.91
C ILE A 129 -11.39 1.42 -2.45
N LEU A 130 -10.08 1.58 -2.23
CA LEU A 130 -9.46 1.50 -0.91
C LEU A 130 -8.60 2.74 -0.62
N ALA A 131 -8.36 3.01 0.67
CA ALA A 131 -7.36 3.96 1.14
C ALA A 131 -6.28 3.22 1.94
N TRP A 132 -5.28 2.66 1.24
CA TRP A 132 -4.23 1.85 1.84
C TRP A 132 -2.86 2.49 1.67
N ALA A 133 -2.03 2.46 2.73
CA ALA A 133 -0.69 3.06 2.75
C ALA A 133 0.44 2.03 2.70
N GLU A 134 0.22 0.81 3.20
CA GLU A 134 1.26 -0.21 3.27
C GLU A 134 1.65 -0.71 1.88
N SER A 135 2.92 -0.54 1.50
CA SER A 135 3.39 -0.79 0.13
C SER A 135 3.17 -2.22 -0.34
N SER A 136 3.44 -3.22 0.52
CA SER A 136 3.22 -4.63 0.19
C SER A 136 1.74 -5.01 0.11
N ALA A 137 0.88 -4.37 0.91
CA ALA A 137 -0.57 -4.56 0.83
C ALA A 137 -1.18 -3.89 -0.40
N VAL A 138 -0.73 -2.68 -0.73
CA VAL A 138 -1.17 -1.91 -1.91
C VAL A 138 -0.89 -2.67 -3.20
N ILE A 139 0.35 -3.15 -3.40
CA ILE A 139 0.71 -3.88 -4.62
C ILE A 139 -0.07 -5.20 -4.74
N TYR A 140 -0.32 -5.89 -3.62
CA TYR A 140 -1.13 -7.12 -3.63
C TYR A 140 -2.60 -6.83 -3.95
N ALA A 141 -3.19 -5.81 -3.32
CA ALA A 141 -4.56 -5.40 -3.58
C ALA A 141 -4.77 -5.03 -5.06
N ASN A 142 -3.89 -4.20 -5.62
CA ASN A 142 -3.98 -3.78 -7.02
C ASN A 142 -3.78 -4.93 -7.99
N SER A 143 -2.79 -5.81 -7.74
CA SER A 143 -2.33 -6.80 -8.72
C SER A 143 -3.06 -8.14 -8.61
N VAL A 144 -3.21 -8.66 -7.38
CA VAL A 144 -3.67 -10.04 -7.14
C VAL A 144 -5.18 -10.07 -6.89
N ILE A 145 -5.71 -9.08 -6.19
CA ILE A 145 -7.14 -8.97 -5.91
C ILE A 145 -7.86 -8.20 -7.03
N GLY A 146 -7.18 -7.23 -7.67
CA GLY A 146 -7.79 -6.32 -8.63
C GLY A 146 -8.65 -5.23 -7.97
N ALA A 147 -8.38 -4.95 -6.69
CA ALA A 147 -8.90 -3.77 -6.01
C ALA A 147 -8.13 -2.52 -6.47
N ARG A 148 -8.54 -1.34 -6.01
CA ARG A 148 -8.03 -0.06 -6.50
C ARG A 148 -7.57 0.82 -5.35
N THR A 149 -6.29 1.07 -5.25
CA THR A 149 -5.72 1.98 -4.26
C THR A 149 -4.46 2.65 -4.76
N ASN A 150 -4.29 3.92 -4.44
CA ASN A 150 -2.98 4.55 -4.50
C ASN A 150 -2.24 4.28 -3.18
N ARG A 151 -0.92 4.49 -3.18
CA ARG A 151 -0.13 4.43 -1.94
C ARG A 151 -0.08 5.82 -1.33
N HIS A 152 -0.85 6.05 -0.28
CA HIS A 152 -0.97 7.34 0.37
C HIS A 152 -0.06 7.47 1.61
N ALA A 153 -0.26 8.54 2.37
CA ALA A 153 0.43 8.81 3.63
C ALA A 153 -0.55 8.78 4.80
N LEU A 154 -0.06 8.36 5.98
CA LEU A 154 -0.84 8.12 7.19
C LEU A 154 -1.91 9.19 7.48
N LEU A 155 -1.58 10.48 7.40
CA LEU A 155 -2.53 11.55 7.71
C LEU A 155 -3.65 11.64 6.68
N ALA A 156 -3.32 11.47 5.40
CA ALA A 156 -4.33 11.44 4.33
C ALA A 156 -5.27 10.23 4.51
N ASP A 157 -4.71 9.06 4.84
CA ASP A 157 -5.53 7.85 5.05
C ASP A 157 -6.42 7.95 6.27
N ILE A 158 -6.00 8.63 7.35
CA ILE A 158 -6.85 8.92 8.50
C ILE A 158 -8.03 9.80 8.06
N CYS A 159 -7.79 10.86 7.29
CA CYS A 159 -8.85 11.72 6.77
C CYS A 159 -9.79 10.95 5.83
N GLN A 160 -9.24 10.11 4.97
CA GLN A 160 -10.01 9.23 4.08
C GLN A 160 -10.88 8.24 4.87
N ALA A 161 -10.31 7.60 5.89
CA ALA A 161 -11.03 6.66 6.74
C ALA A 161 -12.17 7.31 7.53
N ILE A 162 -11.99 8.55 8.02
CA ILE A 162 -13.01 9.30 8.74
C ILE A 162 -14.13 9.74 7.80
N LEU A 163 -13.80 10.25 6.61
CA LEU A 163 -14.76 10.73 5.63
C LEU A 163 -15.38 9.62 4.79
N GLY A 164 -14.76 8.43 4.72
CA GLY A 164 -15.17 7.35 3.83
C GLY A 164 -14.95 7.66 2.34
N LEU A 165 -14.05 8.58 2.03
CA LEU A 165 -13.85 9.15 0.69
C LEU A 165 -12.36 9.20 0.33
N THR A 166 -12.06 9.11 -0.97
CA THR A 166 -10.71 9.35 -1.54
C THR A 166 -10.82 10.15 -2.83
N PRO A 167 -9.82 10.99 -3.19
CA PRO A 167 -9.76 11.59 -4.52
C PRO A 167 -9.57 10.55 -5.62
N GLU A 168 -10.30 10.71 -6.73
CA GLU A 168 -10.30 9.79 -7.87
C GLU A 168 -9.13 10.09 -8.81
N PHE A 169 -7.99 9.43 -8.60
CA PHE A 169 -6.80 9.59 -9.45
C PHE A 169 -5.92 8.33 -9.44
N GLY A 170 -4.86 8.34 -10.25
CA GLY A 170 -3.83 7.30 -10.25
C GLY A 170 -4.40 5.91 -10.54
N PHE A 171 -4.09 4.93 -9.70
CA PHE A 171 -4.52 3.53 -9.88
C PHE A 171 -6.02 3.27 -9.63
N LEU A 172 -6.80 4.30 -9.30
CA LEU A 172 -8.25 4.21 -9.28
C LEU A 172 -8.83 4.24 -10.70
N LEU A 173 -8.10 4.86 -11.63
CA LEU A 173 -8.51 5.07 -13.02
C LEU A 173 -8.01 3.93 -13.92
N ASP A 174 -8.86 3.46 -14.80
CA ASP A 174 -8.56 2.33 -15.70
C ASP A 174 -7.34 2.59 -16.60
N GLU A 175 -7.21 3.82 -17.11
CA GLU A 175 -6.12 4.21 -18.00
C GLU A 175 -4.73 4.11 -17.36
N ASN A 176 -4.64 4.16 -16.05
CA ASN A 176 -3.35 4.11 -15.33
C ASN A 176 -2.97 2.69 -14.87
N ARG A 177 -3.80 1.68 -15.15
CA ARG A 177 -3.60 0.30 -14.69
C ARG A 177 -2.98 -0.60 -15.77
N GLY A 178 -2.76 -0.09 -16.97
CA GLY A 178 -2.11 -0.83 -18.06
C GLY A 178 -0.63 -1.08 -17.78
N ALA A 179 -0.13 -2.23 -18.25
CA ALA A 179 1.28 -2.56 -18.17
C ALA A 179 2.11 -1.65 -19.09
N GLN A 180 3.28 -1.27 -18.59
CA GLN A 180 4.23 -0.39 -19.29
C GLN A 180 5.53 -1.12 -19.66
N VAL A 181 5.84 -2.20 -18.93
CA VAL A 181 7.05 -2.99 -19.13
C VAL A 181 6.65 -4.43 -19.40
N ARG A 182 7.03 -4.98 -20.54
CA ARG A 182 6.85 -6.41 -20.86
C ARG A 182 8.03 -7.20 -20.33
N VAL A 183 7.80 -8.26 -19.55
CA VAL A 183 8.84 -9.07 -18.91
C VAL A 183 8.73 -10.50 -19.36
N HIS A 184 9.75 -10.98 -20.07
CA HIS A 184 9.91 -12.38 -20.43
C HIS A 184 10.74 -13.13 -19.38
N LEU A 185 10.28 -14.33 -19.02
CA LEU A 185 10.90 -15.17 -17.99
C LEU A 185 11.59 -16.37 -18.64
N ASP A 186 12.94 -16.32 -18.69
CA ASP A 186 13.82 -17.45 -19.10
C ASP A 186 14.54 -17.99 -17.87
N VAL A 187 13.77 -18.56 -16.94
CA VAL A 187 14.25 -19.05 -15.65
C VAL A 187 13.93 -20.54 -15.49
N GLN A 188 14.91 -21.30 -14.96
CA GLN A 188 14.76 -22.75 -14.70
C GLN A 188 14.21 -23.01 -13.29
N THR A 189 14.62 -22.19 -12.34
CA THR A 189 14.18 -22.29 -10.95
C THR A 189 13.68 -20.94 -10.49
N MET A 190 12.38 -20.85 -10.18
CA MET A 190 11.74 -19.63 -9.71
C MET A 190 12.17 -19.30 -8.27
N ASP A 191 12.48 -18.02 -8.08
CA ASP A 191 12.69 -17.40 -6.79
C ASP A 191 11.89 -16.08 -6.81
N ALA A 192 10.65 -16.15 -6.35
CA ALA A 192 9.73 -15.02 -6.43
C ALA A 192 10.22 -13.76 -5.69
N PRO A 193 10.78 -13.84 -4.46
CA PRO A 193 11.41 -12.69 -3.81
C PRO A 193 12.56 -12.07 -4.59
N ALA A 194 13.49 -12.89 -5.11
CA ALA A 194 14.65 -12.42 -5.89
C ALA A 194 14.19 -11.79 -7.21
N LEU A 195 13.23 -12.41 -7.90
CA LEU A 195 12.60 -11.86 -9.10
C LEU A 195 11.96 -10.51 -8.80
N GLY A 196 11.18 -10.42 -7.72
CA GLY A 196 10.51 -9.19 -7.31
C GLY A 196 11.49 -8.07 -7.00
N PHE A 197 12.57 -8.37 -6.27
CA PHE A 197 13.63 -7.40 -5.98
C PHE A 197 14.27 -6.85 -7.26
N LEU A 198 14.62 -7.72 -8.19
CA LEU A 198 15.23 -7.35 -9.46
C LEU A 198 14.28 -6.52 -10.34
N LEU A 199 13.00 -6.91 -10.42
CA LEU A 199 11.99 -6.19 -11.18
C LEU A 199 11.69 -4.82 -10.58
N GLY A 200 11.64 -4.70 -9.24
CA GLY A 200 11.49 -3.41 -8.59
C GLY A 200 12.58 -2.43 -9.01
N GLN A 201 13.85 -2.86 -8.98
CA GLN A 201 14.97 -2.02 -9.41
C GLN A 201 14.92 -1.63 -10.91
N LYS A 202 14.39 -2.51 -11.77
CA LYS A 202 14.33 -2.27 -13.21
C LYS A 202 13.10 -1.49 -13.64
N CYS A 203 11.97 -1.77 -13.06
CA CYS A 203 10.69 -1.15 -13.43
C CYS A 203 10.43 0.17 -12.70
N MET A 204 10.98 0.35 -11.49
CA MET A 204 10.72 1.51 -10.64
C MET A 204 9.21 1.67 -10.38
N ASP A 205 8.61 2.78 -10.78
CA ASP A 205 7.19 3.09 -10.60
C ASP A 205 6.29 2.55 -11.73
N ARG A 206 6.87 1.93 -12.77
CA ARG A 206 6.13 1.39 -13.92
C ARG A 206 5.52 0.02 -13.62
N THR A 207 4.37 -0.26 -14.20
CA THR A 207 3.66 -1.53 -14.07
C THR A 207 4.23 -2.59 -15.00
N PRO A 208 4.85 -3.69 -14.51
CA PRO A 208 5.31 -4.80 -15.35
C PRO A 208 4.20 -5.80 -15.66
N LEU A 209 4.25 -6.40 -16.87
CA LEU A 209 3.51 -7.59 -17.27
C LEU A 209 4.50 -8.75 -17.44
N LEU A 210 4.39 -9.74 -16.58
CA LEU A 210 5.21 -10.96 -16.61
C LEU A 210 4.56 -12.02 -17.49
N ASP A 211 5.39 -12.88 -18.10
CA ASP A 211 4.93 -14.11 -18.73
C ASP A 211 4.09 -14.94 -17.75
N HIS A 212 3.26 -15.81 -18.29
CA HIS A 212 2.53 -16.77 -17.49
C HIS A 212 3.51 -17.65 -16.69
N TYR A 213 3.32 -17.66 -15.39
CA TYR A 213 3.97 -18.58 -14.47
C TYR A 213 2.97 -18.93 -13.35
N PRO A 214 2.84 -20.20 -12.93
CA PRO A 214 1.81 -20.63 -11.97
C PRO A 214 2.23 -20.29 -10.53
N PHE A 215 2.44 -19.01 -10.24
CA PHE A 215 2.74 -18.55 -8.89
C PHE A 215 1.62 -18.91 -7.91
N SER A 216 2.00 -19.44 -6.76
CA SER A 216 1.11 -19.53 -5.61
C SER A 216 0.80 -18.14 -5.04
N GLN A 217 -0.24 -18.03 -4.20
CA GLN A 217 -0.56 -16.77 -3.53
C GLN A 217 0.58 -16.28 -2.63
N ALA A 218 1.31 -17.19 -1.98
CA ALA A 218 2.48 -16.85 -1.18
C ALA A 218 3.62 -16.29 -2.02
N GLU A 219 3.86 -16.86 -3.20
CA GLU A 219 4.86 -16.35 -4.14
C GLU A 219 4.45 -15.00 -4.71
N LEU A 220 3.19 -14.78 -5.10
CA LEU A 220 2.69 -13.47 -5.54
C LEU A 220 2.82 -12.40 -4.45
N LYS A 221 2.54 -12.75 -3.19
CA LYS A 221 2.76 -11.87 -2.04
C LYS A 221 4.23 -11.46 -1.92
N ASN A 222 5.14 -12.43 -1.97
CA ASN A 222 6.57 -12.19 -1.83
C ASN A 222 7.16 -11.45 -3.04
N LEU A 223 6.74 -11.81 -4.25
CA LEU A 223 7.08 -11.10 -5.49
C LEU A 223 6.68 -9.62 -5.42
N GLY A 224 5.41 -9.35 -5.10
CA GLY A 224 4.89 -7.98 -5.01
C GLY A 224 5.55 -7.18 -3.88
N GLY A 225 5.70 -7.76 -2.69
CA GLY A 225 6.36 -7.11 -1.56
C GLY A 225 7.80 -6.72 -1.87
N ALA A 226 8.56 -7.60 -2.53
CA ALA A 226 9.93 -7.32 -2.96
C ALA A 226 9.99 -6.23 -4.04
N MET A 227 9.09 -6.25 -5.03
CA MET A 227 8.97 -5.18 -6.04
C MET A 227 8.65 -3.82 -5.41
N ALA A 228 7.70 -3.77 -4.52
CA ALA A 228 7.30 -2.53 -3.85
C ALA A 228 8.43 -1.95 -2.98
N ALA A 229 9.20 -2.81 -2.31
CA ALA A 229 10.30 -2.40 -1.44
C ALA A 229 11.54 -1.94 -2.20
N SER A 230 11.89 -2.59 -3.32
CA SER A 230 13.12 -2.32 -4.07
C SER A 230 13.00 -1.21 -5.12
N GLY A 231 11.79 -0.92 -5.62
CA GLY A 231 11.60 0.06 -6.69
C GLY A 231 10.35 0.92 -6.58
N GLY A 232 9.48 0.63 -5.61
CA GLY A 232 8.23 1.41 -5.44
C GLY A 232 7.10 1.00 -6.39
N VAL A 233 7.21 -0.14 -7.07
CA VAL A 233 6.15 -0.70 -7.92
C VAL A 233 4.85 -0.78 -7.13
N THR A 234 3.77 -0.25 -7.69
CA THR A 234 2.45 -0.19 -7.03
C THR A 234 1.47 -1.21 -7.60
N MET A 235 1.75 -1.73 -8.80
CA MET A 235 0.95 -2.74 -9.48
C MET A 235 1.82 -3.57 -10.43
N PHE A 236 1.49 -4.85 -10.59
CA PHE A 236 2.05 -5.75 -11.60
C PHE A 236 0.98 -6.66 -12.16
N HIS A 237 1.25 -7.21 -13.34
CA HIS A 237 0.42 -8.23 -13.97
C HIS A 237 1.22 -9.52 -14.20
N VAL A 238 0.55 -10.65 -14.13
CA VAL A 238 1.04 -11.96 -14.57
C VAL A 238 0.03 -12.51 -15.56
N LEU A 239 0.48 -12.77 -16.76
CA LEU A 239 -0.38 -13.19 -17.88
C LEU A 239 -1.16 -14.46 -17.53
N GLY A 240 -2.48 -14.41 -17.70
CA GLY A 240 -3.40 -15.52 -17.42
C GLY A 240 -3.53 -15.90 -15.94
N LEU A 241 -3.00 -15.08 -15.00
CA LEU A 241 -3.06 -15.37 -13.56
C LEU A 241 -3.67 -14.22 -12.76
N THR A 242 -3.23 -12.98 -12.98
CA THR A 242 -3.81 -11.83 -12.28
C THR A 242 -5.08 -11.35 -12.97
N PRO A 243 -6.09 -10.85 -12.22
CA PRO A 243 -7.44 -10.65 -12.73
C PRO A 243 -7.55 -9.64 -13.89
N GLU A 244 -6.65 -8.67 -13.98
CA GLU A 244 -6.64 -7.67 -15.04
C GLU A 244 -5.70 -8.03 -16.22
N ALA A 245 -5.14 -9.25 -16.23
CA ALA A 245 -4.26 -9.73 -17.29
C ALA A 245 -4.67 -11.12 -17.80
N PRO A 246 -5.95 -11.32 -18.23
CA PRO A 246 -6.36 -12.58 -18.83
C PRO A 246 -5.59 -12.88 -20.12
N ASP A 247 -5.21 -11.85 -20.85
CA ASP A 247 -4.38 -11.86 -22.05
C ASP A 247 -3.51 -10.60 -22.11
N GLU A 248 -2.58 -10.57 -23.07
CA GLU A 248 -1.60 -9.49 -23.22
C GLU A 248 -2.26 -8.17 -23.68
N GLU A 249 -3.25 -8.24 -24.58
CA GLU A 249 -3.93 -7.06 -25.11
C GLU A 249 -4.68 -6.32 -23.97
N THR A 250 -5.37 -7.08 -23.14
CA THR A 250 -6.10 -6.55 -21.97
C THR A 250 -5.13 -5.95 -20.96
N ALA A 251 -4.03 -6.64 -20.65
CA ALA A 251 -3.03 -6.16 -19.69
C ALA A 251 -2.31 -4.88 -20.14
N LEU A 252 -2.04 -4.77 -21.43
CA LEU A 252 -1.44 -3.58 -22.06
C LEU A 252 -2.46 -2.48 -22.39
N ARG A 253 -3.75 -2.74 -22.21
CA ARG A 253 -4.86 -1.83 -22.57
C ARG A 253 -4.75 -1.31 -24.02
N GLY A 254 -4.37 -2.21 -24.94
CA GLY A 254 -4.21 -1.92 -26.37
C GLY A 254 -3.02 -1.00 -26.70
N GLN A 255 -2.11 -0.77 -25.76
CA GLN A 255 -0.89 0.03 -25.97
C GLN A 255 0.34 -0.88 -26.16
N ALA A 256 1.34 -0.38 -26.87
CA ALA A 256 2.64 -1.06 -26.90
C ALA A 256 3.39 -0.85 -25.59
N PRO A 257 4.13 -1.87 -25.08
CA PRO A 257 4.97 -1.68 -23.91
C PRO A 257 6.08 -0.65 -24.20
N GLN A 258 6.40 0.16 -23.21
CA GLN A 258 7.48 1.17 -23.30
C GLN A 258 8.86 0.50 -23.31
N GLU A 259 8.96 -0.65 -22.69
CA GLU A 259 10.20 -1.43 -22.56
C GLU A 259 9.88 -2.92 -22.52
N THR A 260 10.79 -3.73 -23.06
CA THR A 260 10.76 -5.19 -22.94
C THR A 260 12.01 -5.67 -22.25
N LEU A 261 11.85 -6.47 -21.20
CA LEU A 261 12.93 -7.06 -20.40
C LEU A 261 12.89 -8.59 -20.54
N THR A 262 14.05 -9.22 -20.54
CA THR A 262 14.17 -10.67 -20.36
C THR A 262 14.93 -10.94 -19.07
N ILE A 263 14.32 -11.68 -18.17
CA ILE A 263 14.93 -12.12 -16.91
C ILE A 263 15.37 -13.57 -17.08
N THR A 264 16.66 -13.79 -16.96
CA THR A 264 17.28 -15.10 -17.10
C THR A 264 17.66 -15.69 -15.74
N GLN A 265 17.89 -17.02 -15.69
CA GLN A 265 18.42 -17.67 -14.49
C GLN A 265 19.70 -16.99 -13.99
N ARG A 266 20.60 -16.60 -14.90
CA ARG A 266 21.84 -15.89 -14.57
C ARG A 266 21.60 -14.57 -13.82
N ASN A 267 20.51 -13.85 -14.11
CA ASN A 267 20.20 -12.61 -13.40
C ASN A 267 19.85 -12.89 -11.94
N LEU A 268 19.05 -13.95 -11.66
CA LEU A 268 18.69 -14.34 -10.31
C LEU A 268 19.91 -14.88 -9.53
N ASP A 269 20.74 -15.68 -10.17
CA ASP A 269 21.95 -16.25 -9.55
C ASP A 269 22.98 -15.14 -9.22
N ALA A 270 23.14 -14.15 -10.08
CA ALA A 270 24.00 -13.00 -9.83
C ALA A 270 23.52 -12.18 -8.63
N LEU A 271 22.20 -11.94 -8.53
CA LEU A 271 21.62 -11.24 -7.38
C LEU A 271 21.88 -11.97 -6.07
N ARG A 272 21.74 -13.31 -6.05
CA ARG A 272 22.03 -14.12 -4.87
C ARG A 272 23.51 -14.10 -4.48
N ALA A 273 24.41 -14.09 -5.46
CA ALA A 273 25.85 -14.02 -5.22
C ALA A 273 26.24 -12.67 -4.59
N ASP A 274 25.66 -11.57 -5.06
CA ASP A 274 25.95 -10.22 -4.52
C ASP A 274 25.42 -10.00 -3.11
N HIS A 275 24.29 -10.64 -2.76
CA HIS A 275 23.60 -10.47 -1.48
C HIS A 275 23.74 -11.69 -0.55
N GLY A 276 24.67 -12.58 -0.82
CA GLY A 276 24.92 -13.78 -0.01
C GLY A 276 25.31 -13.47 1.43
N VAL A 277 24.96 -14.38 2.34
CA VAL A 277 25.30 -14.27 3.77
C VAL A 277 26.82 -14.22 3.95
N GLN A 278 27.30 -13.16 4.60
CA GLN A 278 28.73 -13.03 4.92
C GLN A 278 29.15 -14.01 6.01
N LYS A 279 30.41 -14.46 5.99
CA LYS A 279 30.98 -15.26 7.06
C LYS A 279 30.92 -14.45 8.37
N ASN A 280 30.49 -15.10 9.45
CA ASN A 280 30.33 -14.51 10.79
C ASN A 280 29.09 -13.63 10.98
N THR A 281 27.99 -13.88 10.29
CA THR A 281 26.70 -13.23 10.54
C THR A 281 26.21 -13.61 11.95
N ALA A 282 26.05 -12.61 12.82
CA ALA A 282 25.58 -12.79 14.19
C ALA A 282 24.04 -12.74 14.29
N MET A 283 23.37 -12.08 13.33
CA MET A 283 21.92 -11.92 13.32
C MET A 283 21.41 -11.79 11.87
N VAL A 284 20.26 -12.38 11.61
CA VAL A 284 19.50 -12.18 10.37
C VAL A 284 18.13 -11.62 10.75
N ALA A 285 17.77 -10.48 10.18
CA ALA A 285 16.44 -9.90 10.30
C ALA A 285 15.62 -10.28 9.05
N ILE A 286 14.42 -10.82 9.28
CA ILE A 286 13.50 -11.24 8.22
C ILE A 286 12.20 -10.45 8.39
N GLY A 287 11.66 -9.92 7.29
CA GLY A 287 10.41 -9.19 7.33
C GLY A 287 10.02 -8.63 5.97
N CYS A 288 8.87 -7.98 5.92
CA CYS A 288 8.24 -7.31 4.80
C CYS A 288 8.32 -8.04 3.44
N PRO A 289 7.23 -8.71 3.03
CA PRO A 289 5.95 -8.84 3.75
C PRO A 289 6.02 -9.81 4.93
N GLN A 290 5.02 -9.73 5.82
CA GLN A 290 4.91 -10.66 6.95
C GLN A 290 4.94 -12.10 6.46
N MET A 291 5.82 -12.89 7.05
CA MET A 291 5.99 -14.29 6.67
C MET A 291 4.87 -15.17 7.22
N THR A 292 4.55 -16.23 6.51
CA THR A 292 3.74 -17.34 7.02
C THR A 292 4.58 -18.22 7.96
N LEU A 293 3.92 -18.99 8.80
CA LEU A 293 4.59 -19.94 9.72
C LEU A 293 4.98 -21.27 9.02
N GLU A 294 4.66 -21.42 7.74
CA GLU A 294 4.98 -22.59 6.91
C GLU A 294 6.30 -22.43 6.18
#